data_b9b9183a87ea0d4039c9082763a37594
#
_entry.id   b9b9183a87ea0d4039c9082763a37594
#
_cell.length_a   1.000
_cell.length_b   1.000
_cell.length_c   1.000
_cell.angle_alpha   90.00
_cell.angle_beta   90.00
_cell.angle_gamma   90.00
#
_symmetry.space_group_name_H-M   'P 1'
#
loop_
_entity.id
_entity.type
_entity.pdbx_description
1 polymer ?
#
loop_
_entity_poly.entity_id
_entity_poly.type
_entity_poly.pdbx_seq_one_letter_code
_entity_poly.pdbx_strand_id
1 'polypeptide(L)'
;WCIRQKPTGVDDVSLGGAIASNIHGRALNLAPLAGDIEKLAVVTAGGDILTLSERENQDLFRRVVGGFGLFGMVESVTLRLKRRQVLERQVQMVAVEDLLTVLQKRVQEGAQYGDFQFAIDHEQEGFLTRGIASTYHPVQVDADALPELTRNQSALSPQMWRKLIGLAHTDKSEAFRIYSQ
;
A
#
# COMPACT_ATOMS: atom_id res chain seq x y z
N TRP A 1 -16.21 -4.22 -3.16
CA TRP A 1 -15.01 -5.02 -2.94
C TRP A 1 -13.76 -4.23 -3.29
N CYS A 2 -12.62 -4.56 -2.67
CA CYS A 2 -11.33 -3.93 -2.97
C CYS A 2 -10.17 -4.94 -2.76
N ILE A 3 -9.04 -4.65 -3.40
CA ILE A 3 -7.77 -5.36 -3.18
C ILE A 3 -7.28 -5.04 -1.76
N ARG A 4 -6.80 -6.05 -1.02
CA ARG A 4 -6.33 -5.87 0.37
C ARG A 4 -4.98 -5.17 0.46
N GLN A 5 -4.08 -5.48 -0.46
CA GLN A 5 -2.72 -4.95 -0.55
C GLN A 5 -2.55 -4.01 -1.76
N LYS A 6 -3.34 -2.94 -1.81
CA LYS A 6 -3.14 -1.91 -2.83
C LYS A 6 -1.86 -1.13 -2.54
N PRO A 7 -0.94 -0.97 -3.50
CA PRO A 7 0.20 -0.09 -3.35
C PRO A 7 -0.26 1.36 -3.21
N THR A 8 0.52 2.16 -2.52
CA THR A 8 0.27 3.59 -2.37
C THR A 8 1.29 4.38 -3.18
N GLY A 9 0.85 5.46 -3.81
CA GLY A 9 1.70 6.30 -4.65
C GLY A 9 1.91 5.78 -6.08
N VAL A 10 1.26 4.67 -6.45
CA VAL A 10 1.23 4.14 -7.82
C VAL A 10 -0.22 3.81 -8.17
N ASP A 11 -0.84 4.61 -9.03
CA ASP A 11 -2.23 4.43 -9.44
C ASP A 11 -2.37 3.76 -10.81
N ASP A 12 -1.34 3.88 -11.66
CA ASP A 12 -1.32 3.38 -13.04
C ASP A 12 -0.39 2.16 -13.22
N VAL A 13 -0.47 1.19 -12.32
CA VAL A 13 0.24 -0.08 -12.46
C VAL A 13 -0.68 -1.15 -13.02
N SER A 14 -0.21 -1.90 -14.03
CA SER A 14 -0.96 -3.07 -14.49
C SER A 14 -0.94 -4.18 -13.44
N LEU A 15 -2.01 -4.98 -13.38
CA LEU A 15 -2.08 -6.08 -12.42
C LEU A 15 -0.97 -7.12 -12.66
N GLY A 16 -0.63 -7.40 -13.92
CA GLY A 16 0.49 -8.27 -14.27
C GLY A 16 1.84 -7.72 -13.77
N GLY A 17 2.09 -6.41 -13.93
CA GLY A 17 3.29 -5.74 -13.39
C GLY A 17 3.33 -5.76 -11.87
N ALA A 18 2.19 -5.56 -11.21
CA ALA A 18 2.05 -5.66 -9.77
C ALA A 18 2.41 -7.05 -9.24
N ILE A 19 1.96 -8.12 -9.92
CA ILE A 19 2.30 -9.50 -9.60
C ILE A 19 3.77 -9.78 -9.86
N ALA A 20 4.27 -9.37 -11.03
CA ALA A 20 5.65 -9.59 -11.42
C ALA A 20 6.67 -8.95 -10.46
N SER A 21 6.33 -7.84 -9.81
CA SER A 21 7.15 -7.19 -8.79
C SER A 21 6.77 -7.53 -7.35
N ASN A 22 5.76 -8.40 -7.16
CA ASN A 22 5.22 -8.76 -5.85
C ASN A 22 5.02 -7.53 -4.95
N ILE A 23 4.27 -6.55 -5.46
CA ILE A 23 4.08 -5.29 -4.78
C ILE A 23 3.47 -5.47 -3.39
N HIS A 24 3.75 -4.52 -2.52
CA HIS A 24 3.13 -4.42 -1.20
C HIS A 24 2.42 -3.07 -1.04
N GLY A 25 1.47 -3.00 -0.13
CA GLY A 25 0.82 -1.78 0.32
C GLY A 25 1.29 -1.42 1.73
N ARG A 26 0.43 -0.71 2.45
CA ARG A 26 0.67 -0.27 3.84
C ARG A 26 0.08 -1.20 4.89
N ALA A 27 -0.39 -2.39 4.52
CA ALA A 27 -0.97 -3.30 5.50
C ALA A 27 0.08 -3.78 6.50
N LEU A 28 -0.24 -3.68 7.78
CA LEU A 28 0.68 -4.01 8.88
C LEU A 28 0.79 -5.51 9.13
N ASN A 29 -0.27 -6.27 8.83
CA ASN A 29 -0.38 -7.71 9.13
C ASN A 29 -0.70 -8.57 7.91
N LEU A 30 -0.45 -8.08 6.71
CA LEU A 30 -0.65 -8.86 5.49
C LEU A 30 0.68 -9.06 4.77
N ALA A 31 0.83 -10.23 4.19
CA ALA A 31 1.90 -10.48 3.22
C ALA A 31 1.77 -9.54 2.01
N PRO A 32 2.82 -9.35 1.21
CA PRO A 32 2.73 -8.72 -0.11
C PRO A 32 1.62 -9.33 -0.98
N LEU A 33 1.40 -8.79 -2.18
CA LEU A 33 0.32 -9.21 -3.08
C LEU A 33 0.24 -10.73 -3.30
N ALA A 34 1.37 -11.42 -3.25
CA ALA A 34 1.45 -12.89 -3.31
C ALA A 34 0.47 -13.59 -2.37
N GLY A 35 0.28 -13.05 -1.15
CA GLY A 35 -0.63 -13.64 -0.15
C GLY A 35 -2.12 -13.57 -0.53
N ASP A 36 -2.47 -12.81 -1.55
CA ASP A 36 -3.84 -12.65 -2.04
C ASP A 36 -4.11 -13.36 -3.37
N ILE A 37 -3.08 -13.92 -3.99
CA ILE A 37 -3.21 -14.65 -5.25
C ILE A 37 -3.71 -16.07 -4.95
N GLU A 38 -4.85 -16.43 -5.52
CA GLU A 38 -5.36 -17.80 -5.43
C GLU A 38 -4.84 -18.67 -6.58
N LYS A 39 -4.84 -18.12 -7.80
CA LYS A 39 -4.27 -18.77 -8.99
C LYS A 39 -3.90 -17.75 -10.06
N LEU A 40 -3.01 -18.14 -10.94
CA LEU A 40 -2.60 -17.43 -12.15
C LEU A 40 -2.83 -18.33 -13.37
N ALA A 41 -3.19 -17.73 -14.51
CA ALA A 41 -2.91 -18.32 -15.82
C ALA A 41 -1.68 -17.60 -16.39
N VAL A 42 -0.70 -18.37 -16.83
CA VAL A 42 0.58 -17.85 -17.31
C VAL A 42 0.91 -18.44 -18.67
N VAL A 43 1.23 -17.57 -19.62
CA VAL A 43 1.75 -17.97 -20.94
C VAL A 43 3.25 -18.19 -20.81
N THR A 44 3.71 -19.39 -21.12
CA THR A 44 5.14 -19.76 -21.13
C THR A 44 5.85 -19.26 -22.38
N ALA A 45 7.19 -19.35 -22.41
CA ALA A 45 7.97 -19.05 -23.61
C ALA A 45 7.64 -19.98 -24.79
N GLY A 46 7.11 -21.18 -24.54
CA GLY A 46 6.65 -22.11 -25.57
C GLY A 46 5.26 -21.80 -26.14
N GLY A 47 4.55 -20.83 -25.54
CA GLY A 47 3.18 -20.46 -25.93
C GLY A 47 2.08 -21.26 -25.20
N ASP A 48 2.45 -22.18 -24.32
CA ASP A 48 1.49 -22.92 -23.53
C ASP A 48 0.92 -22.05 -22.40
N ILE A 49 -0.36 -22.24 -22.09
CA ILE A 49 -1.00 -21.61 -20.94
C ILE A 49 -1.05 -22.60 -19.78
N LEU A 50 -0.41 -22.24 -18.67
CA LEU A 50 -0.37 -23.05 -17.46
C LEU A 50 -1.16 -22.39 -16.33
N THR A 51 -1.91 -23.19 -15.59
CA THR A 51 -2.51 -22.77 -14.32
C THR A 51 -1.48 -22.94 -13.19
N LEU A 52 -1.26 -21.89 -12.43
CA LEU A 52 -0.32 -21.86 -11.32
C LEU A 52 -1.02 -21.48 -10.02
N SER A 53 -0.70 -22.17 -8.94
CA SER A 53 -1.19 -21.87 -7.58
C SER A 53 -0.26 -22.47 -6.54
N GLU A 54 -0.57 -22.29 -5.26
CA GLU A 54 0.12 -23.00 -4.16
C GLU A 54 -0.05 -24.53 -4.20
N ARG A 55 -0.98 -25.04 -5.02
CA ARG A 55 -1.29 -26.48 -5.12
C ARG A 55 -0.98 -27.05 -6.50
N GLU A 56 -0.82 -26.22 -7.51
CA GLU A 56 -0.62 -26.61 -8.89
C GLU A 56 0.53 -25.81 -9.50
N ASN A 57 1.53 -26.49 -10.06
CA ASN A 57 2.74 -25.88 -10.60
C ASN A 57 3.40 -24.91 -9.59
N GLN A 58 3.48 -25.31 -8.33
CA GLN A 58 3.87 -24.47 -7.19
C GLN A 58 5.23 -23.79 -7.38
N ASP A 59 6.24 -24.52 -7.87
CA ASP A 59 7.58 -23.96 -8.08
C ASP A 59 7.58 -22.84 -9.10
N LEU A 60 6.82 -22.99 -10.18
CA LEU A 60 6.66 -21.95 -11.18
C LEU A 60 5.84 -20.78 -10.65
N PHE A 61 4.78 -21.05 -9.87
CA PHE A 61 3.99 -20.03 -9.19
C PHE A 61 4.89 -19.08 -8.36
N ARG A 62 5.76 -19.65 -7.52
CA ARG A 62 6.68 -18.90 -6.66
C ARG A 62 7.74 -18.11 -7.44
N ARG A 63 8.08 -18.55 -8.65
CA ARG A 63 9.04 -17.85 -9.52
C ARG A 63 8.40 -16.73 -10.33
N VAL A 64 7.14 -16.90 -10.75
CA VAL A 64 6.39 -15.90 -11.52
C VAL A 64 6.05 -14.70 -10.64
N VAL A 65 5.61 -14.93 -9.40
CA VAL A 65 5.31 -13.87 -8.44
C VAL A 65 6.61 -13.24 -7.94
N GLY A 66 6.85 -11.98 -8.29
CA GLY A 66 8.11 -11.29 -8.02
C GLY A 66 9.24 -11.63 -8.99
N GLY A 67 8.96 -12.36 -10.06
CA GLY A 67 9.95 -12.81 -11.03
C GLY A 67 10.20 -11.85 -12.21
N PHE A 68 9.65 -10.63 -12.15
CA PHE A 68 9.83 -9.56 -13.15
C PHE A 68 9.56 -10.00 -14.61
N GLY A 69 8.66 -10.96 -14.81
CA GLY A 69 8.29 -11.47 -16.13
C GLY A 69 9.27 -12.50 -16.74
N LEU A 70 10.32 -12.90 -16.02
CA LEU A 70 11.34 -13.84 -16.53
C LEU A 70 10.80 -15.26 -16.72
N PHE A 71 9.73 -15.65 -16.05
CA PHE A 71 9.23 -17.02 -16.01
C PHE A 71 7.90 -17.21 -16.76
N GLY A 72 7.46 -16.20 -17.49
CA GLY A 72 6.23 -16.22 -18.29
C GLY A 72 5.42 -14.94 -18.11
N MET A 73 4.43 -14.77 -18.97
CA MET A 73 3.53 -13.62 -18.99
C MET A 73 2.22 -13.97 -18.27
N VAL A 74 1.85 -13.22 -17.26
CA VAL A 74 0.56 -13.38 -16.56
C VAL A 74 -0.58 -12.96 -17.50
N GLU A 75 -1.42 -13.91 -17.87
CA GLU A 75 -2.60 -13.69 -18.71
C GLU A 75 -3.81 -13.31 -17.84
N SER A 76 -4.04 -14.06 -16.77
CA SER A 76 -5.12 -13.78 -15.83
C SER A 76 -4.76 -14.16 -14.40
N VAL A 77 -5.51 -13.59 -13.45
CA VAL A 77 -5.30 -13.83 -12.02
C VAL A 77 -6.63 -13.90 -11.27
N THR A 78 -6.73 -14.82 -10.33
CA THR A 78 -7.78 -14.84 -9.31
C THR A 78 -7.21 -14.30 -8.01
N LEU A 79 -7.78 -13.19 -7.52
CA LEU A 79 -7.38 -12.51 -6.31
C LEU A 79 -8.42 -12.65 -5.21
N ARG A 80 -7.94 -12.79 -3.99
CA ARG A 80 -8.75 -12.65 -2.78
C ARG A 80 -9.02 -11.17 -2.50
N LEU A 81 -10.28 -10.80 -2.44
CA LEU A 81 -10.73 -9.44 -2.18
C LEU A 81 -11.32 -9.31 -0.77
N LYS A 82 -11.44 -8.08 -0.28
CA LYS A 82 -12.20 -7.73 0.92
C LYS A 82 -13.33 -6.74 0.62
N ARG A 83 -14.27 -6.60 1.55
CA ARG A 83 -15.27 -5.52 1.48
C ARG A 83 -14.59 -4.17 1.70
N ARG A 84 -15.08 -3.13 1.02
CA ARG A 84 -14.64 -1.74 1.29
C ARG A 84 -14.93 -1.41 2.75
N GLN A 85 -14.04 -0.63 3.33
CA GLN A 85 -14.14 -0.12 4.70
C GLN A 85 -13.77 1.36 4.69
N VAL A 86 -14.38 2.14 5.56
CA VAL A 86 -13.87 3.45 5.92
C VAL A 86 -12.81 3.27 6.98
N LEU A 87 -11.74 4.04 6.86
CA LEU A 87 -10.62 3.99 7.77
C LEU A 87 -10.42 5.38 8.39
N GLU A 88 -10.35 5.43 9.70
CA GLU A 88 -9.89 6.59 10.43
C GLU A 88 -8.37 6.60 10.48
N ARG A 89 -7.78 7.73 10.12
CA ARG A 89 -6.34 7.92 10.19
C ARG A 89 -5.94 8.52 11.53
N GLN A 90 -4.99 7.87 12.21
CA GLN A 90 -4.37 8.37 13.43
C GLN A 90 -2.90 8.66 13.16
N VAL A 91 -2.45 9.83 13.60
CA VAL A 91 -1.11 10.35 13.30
C VAL A 91 -0.41 10.72 14.60
N GLN A 92 0.86 10.34 14.72
CA GLN A 92 1.67 10.62 15.89
C GLN A 92 3.14 10.87 15.49
N MET A 93 3.78 11.88 16.11
CA MET A 93 5.23 12.03 16.05
C MET A 93 5.86 10.97 16.94
N VAL A 94 6.82 10.21 16.42
CA VAL A 94 7.45 9.08 17.12
C VAL A 94 8.97 9.11 16.90
N ALA A 95 9.75 8.83 17.94
CA ALA A 95 11.17 8.54 17.79
C ALA A 95 11.34 7.17 17.12
N VAL A 96 12.37 7.01 16.29
CA VAL A 96 12.60 5.77 15.56
C VAL A 96 12.78 4.57 16.48
N GLU A 97 13.40 4.77 17.64
CA GLU A 97 13.58 3.74 18.68
C GLU A 97 12.28 3.20 19.25
N ASP A 98 11.22 4.02 19.30
CA ASP A 98 9.90 3.66 19.81
C ASP A 98 8.95 3.12 18.73
N LEU A 99 9.32 3.24 17.46
CA LEU A 99 8.44 2.99 16.32
C LEU A 99 7.79 1.59 16.35
N LEU A 100 8.58 0.55 16.60
CA LEU A 100 8.05 -0.82 16.62
C LEU A 100 7.03 -1.01 17.75
N THR A 101 7.32 -0.47 18.93
CA THR A 101 6.42 -0.54 20.09
C THR A 101 5.10 0.18 19.80
N VAL A 102 5.18 1.38 19.20
CA VAL A 102 3.99 2.15 18.81
C VAL A 102 3.17 1.40 17.78
N LEU A 103 3.80 0.89 16.71
CA LEU A 103 3.08 0.17 15.66
C LEU A 103 2.46 -1.13 16.18
N GLN A 104 3.16 -1.90 17.03
CA GLN A 104 2.60 -3.11 17.65
C GLN A 104 1.38 -2.78 18.50
N LYS A 105 1.43 -1.72 19.31
CA LYS A 105 0.30 -1.25 20.09
C LYS A 105 -0.88 -0.88 19.19
N ARG A 106 -0.65 -0.11 18.13
CA ARG A 106 -1.69 0.28 17.16
C ARG A 106 -2.34 -0.92 16.48
N VAL A 107 -1.55 -1.95 16.15
CA VAL A 107 -2.06 -3.21 15.60
C VAL A 107 -2.97 -3.92 16.60
N GLN A 108 -2.58 -3.98 17.89
CA GLN A 108 -3.42 -4.54 18.95
C GLN A 108 -4.71 -3.75 19.16
N GLU A 109 -4.69 -2.44 18.93
CA GLU A 109 -5.85 -1.54 18.95
C GLU A 109 -6.71 -1.64 17.66
N GLY A 110 -6.33 -2.48 16.69
CA GLY A 110 -7.09 -2.76 15.48
C GLY A 110 -6.63 -2.03 14.22
N ALA A 111 -5.48 -1.36 14.24
CA ALA A 111 -4.92 -0.77 13.03
C ALA A 111 -4.65 -1.86 11.98
N GLN A 112 -5.14 -1.66 10.76
CA GLN A 112 -4.93 -2.59 9.64
C GLN A 112 -3.79 -2.13 8.73
N TYR A 113 -3.62 -0.82 8.59
CA TYR A 113 -2.62 -0.21 7.71
C TYR A 113 -1.83 0.84 8.48
N GLY A 114 -0.64 1.09 8.03
CA GLY A 114 0.22 2.13 8.59
C GLY A 114 1.46 2.37 7.76
N ASP A 115 2.08 3.51 8.01
CA ASP A 115 3.36 3.90 7.45
C ASP A 115 4.11 4.81 8.41
N PHE A 116 5.39 4.95 8.18
CA PHE A 116 6.25 5.88 8.91
C PHE A 116 7.02 6.74 7.94
N GLN A 117 6.98 8.06 8.16
CA GLN A 117 7.70 9.03 7.36
C GLN A 117 8.78 9.68 8.21
N PHE A 118 10.02 9.41 7.88
CA PHE A 118 11.17 10.02 8.57
C PHE A 118 11.20 11.54 8.44
N ALA A 119 11.71 12.22 9.46
CA ALA A 119 12.13 13.60 9.34
C ALA A 119 13.40 13.65 8.46
N ILE A 120 13.29 14.26 7.28
CA ILE A 120 14.36 14.25 6.26
C ILE A 120 15.07 15.59 6.10
N ASP A 121 14.76 16.59 6.91
CA ASP A 121 15.46 17.85 6.93
C ASP A 121 16.73 17.72 7.79
N HIS A 122 17.87 17.71 7.12
CA HIS A 122 19.19 17.50 7.75
C HIS A 122 19.67 18.68 8.60
N GLU A 123 19.04 19.85 8.45
CA GLU A 123 19.35 21.05 9.25
C GLU A 123 18.57 21.07 10.57
N GLN A 124 17.60 20.18 10.74
CA GLN A 124 16.76 20.15 11.93
C GLN A 124 17.12 19.02 12.90
N GLU A 125 16.95 19.31 14.19
CA GLU A 125 17.01 18.29 15.21
C GLU A 125 16.00 17.16 14.92
N GLY A 126 16.48 15.92 14.98
CA GLY A 126 15.65 14.74 14.71
C GLY A 126 15.72 14.23 13.26
N PHE A 127 16.67 14.72 12.45
CA PHE A 127 16.95 14.14 11.14
C PHE A 127 17.15 12.64 11.24
N LEU A 128 16.33 11.86 10.55
CA LEU A 128 16.27 10.40 10.52
C LEU A 128 16.12 9.69 11.90
N THR A 129 16.04 10.42 13.01
CA THR A 129 15.87 9.86 14.36
C THR A 129 14.44 9.93 14.87
N ARG A 130 13.56 10.68 14.19
CA ARG A 130 12.13 10.75 14.45
C ARG A 130 11.35 10.90 13.15
N GLY A 131 10.04 10.74 13.23
CA GLY A 131 9.14 10.92 12.09
C GLY A 131 7.68 10.80 12.49
N ILE A 132 6.83 10.73 11.49
CA ILE A 132 5.39 10.64 11.64
C ILE A 132 4.94 9.20 11.38
N ALA A 133 4.42 8.53 12.41
CA ALA A 133 3.69 7.29 12.27
C ALA A 133 2.22 7.60 11.94
N SER A 134 1.73 7.06 10.84
CA SER A 134 0.31 7.09 10.46
C SER A 134 -0.24 5.69 10.53
N THR A 135 -1.37 5.51 11.20
CA THR A 135 -2.08 4.23 11.26
C THR A 135 -3.54 4.41 10.86
N TYR A 136 -4.15 3.36 10.33
CA TYR A 136 -5.50 3.41 9.77
C TYR A 136 -6.35 2.32 10.42
N HIS A 137 -7.42 2.75 11.08
CA HIS A 137 -8.33 1.91 11.86
C HIS A 137 -9.69 1.82 11.18
N PRO A 138 -10.26 0.61 11.01
CA PRO A 138 -11.61 0.49 10.49
C PRO A 138 -12.62 1.18 11.41
N VAL A 139 -13.51 1.99 10.81
CA VAL A 139 -14.64 2.56 11.52
C VAL A 139 -15.94 1.92 11.03
N GLN A 140 -16.87 1.73 11.95
CA GLN A 140 -18.20 1.22 11.65
C GLN A 140 -19.02 2.36 11.01
N VAL A 141 -19.31 2.23 9.75
CA VAL A 141 -20.23 3.13 9.02
C VAL A 141 -21.22 2.28 8.25
N ASP A 142 -22.38 2.84 8.00
CA ASP A 142 -23.35 2.21 7.11
C ASP A 142 -22.72 2.05 5.71
N ALA A 143 -22.75 0.84 5.18
CA ALA A 143 -22.18 0.55 3.87
C ALA A 143 -22.86 1.36 2.74
N ASP A 144 -24.13 1.70 2.92
CA ASP A 144 -24.91 2.49 1.96
C ASP A 144 -24.59 4.00 2.05
N ALA A 145 -23.93 4.44 3.13
CA ALA A 145 -23.44 5.81 3.30
C ALA A 145 -22.07 6.05 2.67
N LEU A 146 -21.41 4.99 2.11
CA LEU A 146 -20.11 5.16 1.48
C LEU A 146 -20.25 5.93 0.16
N PRO A 147 -19.51 7.05 -0.02
CA PRO A 147 -19.55 7.79 -1.26
C PRO A 147 -19.08 6.90 -2.42
N GLU A 148 -19.68 7.08 -3.59
CA GLU A 148 -19.14 6.47 -4.80
C GLU A 148 -17.71 6.97 -5.06
N LEU A 149 -16.82 6.05 -5.42
CA LEU A 149 -15.47 6.42 -5.86
C LEU A 149 -15.59 7.07 -7.23
N THR A 150 -15.59 8.39 -7.26
CA THR A 150 -15.50 9.12 -8.53
C THR A 150 -14.07 9.03 -9.08
N ARG A 151 -13.94 8.74 -10.38
CA ARG A 151 -12.65 8.69 -11.09
C ARG A 151 -11.90 10.03 -11.11
N ASN A 152 -12.53 11.13 -10.69
CA ASN A 152 -12.06 12.49 -10.79
C ASN A 152 -11.68 13.12 -9.45
N GLN A 153 -10.97 12.40 -8.59
CA GLN A 153 -10.19 13.12 -7.60
C GLN A 153 -9.06 13.82 -8.36
N SER A 154 -9.16 15.16 -8.47
CA SER A 154 -8.15 15.96 -9.15
C SER A 154 -6.78 15.73 -8.47
N ALA A 155 -5.81 15.31 -9.25
CA ALA A 155 -4.43 15.27 -8.79
C ALA A 155 -4.04 16.67 -8.27
N LEU A 156 -3.27 16.72 -7.18
CA LEU A 156 -2.76 17.97 -6.65
C LEU A 156 -2.01 18.73 -7.76
N SER A 157 -2.32 20.01 -7.91
CA SER A 157 -1.64 20.84 -8.91
C SER A 157 -0.12 20.91 -8.62
N PRO A 158 0.72 21.18 -9.64
CA PRO A 158 2.15 21.38 -9.43
C PRO A 158 2.48 22.48 -8.41
N GLN A 159 1.63 23.51 -8.32
CA GLN A 159 1.78 24.58 -7.32
C GLN A 159 1.49 24.08 -5.91
N MET A 160 0.45 23.26 -5.75
CA MET A 160 0.12 22.64 -4.46
C MET A 160 1.23 21.68 -4.02
N TRP A 161 1.77 20.87 -4.93
CA TRP A 161 2.92 20.01 -4.64
C TRP A 161 4.13 20.80 -4.16
N ARG A 162 4.50 21.91 -4.83
CA ARG A 162 5.62 22.77 -4.38
C ARG A 162 5.37 23.34 -2.98
N LYS A 163 4.13 23.79 -2.71
CA LYS A 163 3.75 24.27 -1.38
C LYS A 163 3.89 23.17 -0.32
N LEU A 164 3.37 21.98 -0.58
CA LEU A 164 3.46 20.85 0.35
C LEU A 164 4.90 20.40 0.60
N ILE A 165 5.74 20.35 -0.44
CA ILE A 165 7.15 20.02 -0.31
C ILE A 165 7.86 21.06 0.57
N GLY A 166 7.63 22.36 0.34
CA GLY A 166 8.20 23.42 1.18
C GLY A 166 7.73 23.30 2.64
N LEU A 167 6.45 23.10 2.87
CA LEU A 167 5.89 22.93 4.22
C LEU A 167 6.37 21.63 4.89
N ALA A 168 6.64 20.56 4.14
CA ALA A 168 7.18 19.33 4.71
C ALA A 168 8.56 19.53 5.39
N HIS A 169 9.30 20.56 4.97
CA HIS A 169 10.57 20.92 5.57
C HIS A 169 10.46 21.98 6.67
N THR A 170 9.44 22.85 6.62
CA THR A 170 9.31 24.02 7.51
C THR A 170 8.19 23.87 8.53
N ASP A 171 7.06 23.28 8.15
CA ASP A 171 5.89 23.06 9.01
C ASP A 171 5.13 21.78 8.59
N LYS A 172 5.60 20.66 9.11
CA LYS A 172 5.01 19.35 8.81
C LYS A 172 3.54 19.24 9.23
N SER A 173 3.16 19.89 10.31
CA SER A 173 1.78 19.84 10.81
C SER A 173 0.84 20.51 9.83
N GLU A 174 1.22 21.68 9.29
CA GLU A 174 0.45 22.38 8.28
C GLU A 174 0.45 21.65 6.93
N ALA A 175 1.60 21.08 6.50
CA ALA A 175 1.66 20.24 5.30
C ALA A 175 0.68 19.07 5.42
N PHE A 176 0.63 18.46 6.57
CA PHE A 176 -0.25 17.32 6.85
C PHE A 176 -1.73 17.73 6.84
N ARG A 177 -2.05 18.86 7.44
CA ARG A 177 -3.40 19.41 7.45
C ARG A 177 -3.93 19.69 6.04
N ILE A 178 -3.08 20.27 5.19
CA ILE A 178 -3.45 20.57 3.79
C ILE A 178 -3.59 19.30 2.96
N TYR A 179 -2.71 18.32 3.14
CA TYR A 179 -2.74 17.07 2.37
C TYR A 179 -3.89 16.14 2.76
N SER A 180 -4.40 16.25 3.99
CA SER A 180 -5.49 15.41 4.51
C SER A 180 -6.90 15.94 4.24
N GLN A 181 -7.05 17.11 3.66
CA GLN A 181 -8.30 17.71 3.19
C GLN A 181 -8.59 17.33 1.74
#